data_c5cde5036a2de1566406475518abde73
#
_entry.id   c5cde5036a2de1566406475518abde73
#
_cell.length_a   1.000
_cell.length_b   1.000
_cell.length_c   1.000
_cell.angle_alpha   90.00
_cell.angle_beta   90.00
_cell.angle_gamma   90.00
#
_symmetry.space_group_name_H-M   'P 1'
#
loop_
_entity.id
_entity.type
_entity.pdbx_description
1 polymer ?
#
loop_
_entity_poly.entity_id
_entity_poly.type
_entity_poly.pdbx_seq_one_letter_code
_entity_poly.pdbx_strand_id
1 'polypeptide(L)'
;MQLNPHKAKICPLAVKQNDGFKAAFTLVELMVVVAVIAILAGIVLAAAGAAQKKAARDQAKAEVKMICVALENYKGAAGAYPTHTGNFSTNFYANLTNLISWKTNQITGTGTNVALLDPYGYPYRYRSPARSSTSMLEDSFEVWSVGANGRSDFDSGATNAGTNSLDDITSWQ
;
A
#
# COMPACT_ATOMS: atom_id res chain seq x y z
N MET A 1 31.64 -82.29 49.61
CA MET A 1 30.53 -81.31 49.82
C MET A 1 30.51 -80.38 48.60
N GLN A 2 29.68 -80.71 47.61
CA GLN A 2 29.60 -79.96 46.34
C GLN A 2 28.38 -79.14 46.38
N LEU A 3 28.58 -77.80 46.24
CA LEU A 3 27.54 -76.78 46.11
C LEU A 3 27.09 -76.70 44.67
N ASN A 4 25.78 -76.89 44.44
CA ASN A 4 25.11 -76.88 43.15
C ASN A 4 24.73 -75.41 42.81
N PRO A 5 25.16 -74.83 41.66
CA PRO A 5 24.75 -73.46 41.32
C PRO A 5 23.38 -73.49 40.73
N HIS A 6 22.42 -72.85 41.38
CA HIS A 6 21.11 -72.59 40.85
C HIS A 6 21.19 -71.71 39.60
N LYS A 7 20.83 -72.27 38.43
CA LYS A 7 20.60 -71.52 37.22
C LYS A 7 19.30 -70.69 37.33
N ALA A 8 19.43 -69.41 37.54
CA ALA A 8 18.31 -68.48 37.45
C ALA A 8 17.81 -68.43 36.01
N LYS A 9 16.58 -68.88 35.77
CA LYS A 9 15.87 -68.67 34.50
C LYS A 9 15.43 -67.23 34.43
N ILE A 10 16.06 -66.46 33.54
CA ILE A 10 15.63 -65.12 33.19
C ILE A 10 14.42 -65.26 32.23
N CYS A 11 13.26 -64.83 32.68
CA CYS A 11 12.04 -64.75 31.84
C CYS A 11 12.17 -63.54 30.90
N PRO A 12 12.14 -63.69 29.57
CA PRO A 12 12.17 -62.54 28.71
C PRO A 12 10.83 -61.82 28.81
N LEU A 13 10.86 -60.56 29.25
CA LEU A 13 9.73 -59.63 29.15
C LEU A 13 9.40 -59.43 27.69
N ALA A 14 8.28 -60.00 27.22
CA ALA A 14 7.73 -59.73 25.91
C ALA A 14 7.28 -58.25 25.85
N VAL A 15 8.08 -57.41 25.26
CA VAL A 15 7.69 -56.03 24.89
C VAL A 15 6.62 -56.16 23.81
N LYS A 16 5.36 -55.90 24.20
CA LYS A 16 4.24 -55.80 23.28
C LYS A 16 4.48 -54.59 22.42
N GLN A 17 4.98 -54.76 21.21
CA GLN A 17 4.99 -53.69 20.18
C GLN A 17 3.53 -53.34 19.89
N ASN A 18 3.14 -52.14 20.28
CA ASN A 18 1.92 -51.54 19.78
C ASN A 18 2.20 -51.17 18.33
N ASP A 19 1.81 -52.02 17.40
CA ASP A 19 1.66 -51.68 16.00
C ASP A 19 0.48 -50.72 15.87
N GLY A 20 0.75 -49.44 16.20
CA GLY A 20 -0.16 -48.37 15.92
C GLY A 20 -0.45 -48.41 14.41
N PHE A 21 -1.70 -48.57 14.04
CA PHE A 21 -2.17 -48.49 12.65
C PHE A 21 -1.67 -47.16 12.08
N LYS A 22 -0.61 -47.20 11.30
CA LYS A 22 -0.19 -46.11 10.46
C LYS A 22 -1.23 -46.01 9.34
N ALA A 23 -2.21 -45.13 9.50
CA ALA A 23 -3.13 -44.79 8.42
C ALA A 23 -2.26 -44.26 7.25
N ALA A 24 -2.11 -45.07 6.23
CA ALA A 24 -1.46 -44.64 4.99
C ALA A 24 -2.48 -43.85 4.17
N PHE A 25 -2.15 -42.64 3.83
CA PHE A 25 -2.98 -41.81 2.93
C PHE A 25 -3.09 -42.46 1.56
N THR A 26 -4.29 -42.49 1.04
CA THR A 26 -4.51 -42.95 -0.33
C THR A 26 -4.08 -41.91 -1.34
N LEU A 27 -3.61 -42.34 -2.50
CA LEU A 27 -3.25 -41.44 -3.60
C LEU A 27 -4.44 -40.56 -4.02
N VAL A 28 -5.65 -41.09 -3.95
CA VAL A 28 -6.88 -40.34 -4.25
C VAL A 28 -7.17 -39.22 -3.27
N GLU A 29 -6.99 -39.47 -1.96
CA GLU A 29 -7.14 -38.41 -0.95
C GLU A 29 -6.18 -37.23 -1.21
N LEU A 30 -4.93 -37.55 -1.56
CA LEU A 30 -3.96 -36.50 -1.89
C LEU A 30 -4.39 -35.72 -3.14
N MET A 31 -4.86 -36.43 -4.21
CA MET A 31 -5.30 -35.77 -5.44
C MET A 31 -6.49 -34.84 -5.21
N VAL A 32 -7.48 -35.25 -4.42
CA VAL A 32 -8.65 -34.43 -4.09
C VAL A 32 -8.25 -33.18 -3.33
N VAL A 33 -7.37 -33.30 -2.34
CA VAL A 33 -6.88 -32.13 -1.57
C VAL A 33 -6.15 -31.13 -2.47
N VAL A 34 -5.23 -31.62 -3.32
CA VAL A 34 -4.52 -30.73 -4.25
C VAL A 34 -5.48 -30.06 -5.23
N ALA A 35 -6.50 -30.77 -5.72
CA ALA A 35 -7.51 -30.19 -6.62
C ALA A 35 -8.29 -29.05 -5.91
N VAL A 36 -8.72 -29.26 -4.67
CA VAL A 36 -9.46 -28.25 -3.89
C VAL A 36 -8.59 -27.00 -3.63
N ILE A 37 -7.34 -27.19 -3.18
CA ILE A 37 -6.45 -26.03 -2.93
C ILE A 37 -6.11 -25.29 -4.22
N ALA A 38 -6.00 -25.96 -5.36
CA ALA A 38 -5.76 -25.31 -6.64
C ALA A 38 -6.95 -24.41 -7.07
N ILE A 39 -8.19 -24.89 -6.88
CA ILE A 39 -9.38 -24.07 -7.14
C ILE A 39 -9.45 -22.85 -6.21
N LEU A 40 -9.23 -23.07 -4.93
CA LEU A 40 -9.25 -21.96 -3.93
C LEU A 40 -8.16 -20.93 -4.21
N ALA A 41 -6.94 -21.37 -4.53
CA ALA A 41 -5.84 -20.50 -4.88
C ALA A 41 -6.15 -19.66 -6.13
N GLY A 42 -6.80 -20.24 -7.14
CA GLY A 42 -7.23 -19.53 -8.35
C GLY A 42 -8.18 -18.37 -8.05
N ILE A 43 -9.16 -18.59 -7.17
CA ILE A 43 -10.13 -17.55 -6.77
C ILE A 43 -9.44 -16.43 -5.98
N VAL A 44 -8.56 -16.77 -5.05
CA VAL A 44 -7.83 -15.78 -4.22
C VAL A 44 -6.93 -14.90 -5.08
N LEU A 45 -6.19 -15.48 -6.02
CA LEU A 45 -5.31 -14.72 -6.92
C LEU A 45 -6.09 -13.74 -7.81
N ALA A 46 -7.26 -14.12 -8.30
CA ALA A 46 -8.11 -13.23 -9.10
C ALA A 46 -8.61 -12.01 -8.29
N ALA A 47 -8.96 -12.20 -7.02
CA ALA A 47 -9.46 -11.15 -6.15
C ALA A 47 -8.35 -10.19 -5.66
N ALA A 48 -7.13 -10.68 -5.48
CA ALA A 48 -6.02 -9.91 -4.90
C ALA A 48 -5.66 -8.65 -5.71
N GLY A 49 -5.68 -8.71 -7.03
CA GLY A 49 -5.35 -7.58 -7.89
C GLY A 49 -6.34 -6.41 -7.78
N ALA A 50 -7.64 -6.71 -7.68
CA ALA A 50 -8.67 -5.69 -7.50
C ALA A 50 -8.58 -5.03 -6.10
N ALA A 51 -8.32 -5.84 -5.07
CA ALA A 51 -8.14 -5.35 -3.70
C ALA A 51 -6.93 -4.41 -3.58
N GLN A 52 -5.80 -4.74 -4.19
CA GLN A 52 -4.60 -3.90 -4.19
C GLN A 52 -4.83 -2.54 -4.87
N LYS A 53 -5.50 -2.54 -6.04
CA LYS A 53 -5.84 -1.28 -6.75
C LYS A 53 -6.75 -0.39 -5.89
N LYS A 54 -7.75 -0.98 -5.24
CA LYS A 54 -8.63 -0.24 -4.35
C LYS A 54 -7.87 0.31 -3.14
N ALA A 55 -7.02 -0.50 -2.51
CA ALA A 55 -6.21 -0.08 -1.36
C ALA A 55 -5.28 1.09 -1.71
N ALA A 56 -4.58 1.04 -2.86
CA ALA A 56 -3.75 2.14 -3.33
C ALA A 56 -4.56 3.44 -3.55
N ARG A 57 -5.75 3.34 -4.13
CA ARG A 57 -6.62 4.49 -4.33
C ARG A 57 -7.13 5.09 -3.02
N ASP A 58 -7.55 4.26 -2.09
CA ASP A 58 -8.05 4.71 -0.78
C ASP A 58 -6.92 5.33 0.04
N GLN A 59 -5.70 4.77 -0.04
CA GLN A 59 -4.50 5.35 0.55
C GLN A 59 -4.20 6.72 -0.04
N ALA A 60 -4.17 6.87 -1.37
CA ALA A 60 -3.92 8.16 -2.02
C ALA A 60 -4.96 9.21 -1.61
N LYS A 61 -6.24 8.85 -1.48
CA LYS A 61 -7.28 9.75 -0.96
C LYS A 61 -7.00 10.23 0.46
N ALA A 62 -6.57 9.33 1.34
CA ALA A 62 -6.21 9.68 2.71
C ALA A 62 -4.99 10.60 2.75
N GLU A 63 -4.00 10.33 1.92
CA GLU A 63 -2.78 11.13 1.81
C GLU A 63 -3.06 12.54 1.26
N VAL A 64 -3.90 12.67 0.22
CA VAL A 64 -4.35 13.99 -0.28
C VAL A 64 -5.00 14.79 0.83
N LYS A 65 -5.91 14.20 1.61
CA LYS A 65 -6.54 14.89 2.75
C LYS A 65 -5.52 15.32 3.81
N MET A 66 -4.54 14.48 4.11
CA MET A 66 -3.49 14.81 5.05
C MET A 66 -2.62 15.98 4.56
N ILE A 67 -2.30 16.01 3.27
CA ILE A 67 -1.58 17.14 2.65
C ILE A 67 -2.42 18.41 2.73
N CYS A 68 -3.72 18.35 2.46
CA CYS A 68 -4.62 19.50 2.58
C CYS A 68 -4.61 20.11 3.99
N VAL A 69 -4.72 19.26 5.02
CA VAL A 69 -4.67 19.72 6.42
C VAL A 69 -3.32 20.39 6.73
N ALA A 70 -2.22 19.82 6.24
CA ALA A 70 -0.90 20.40 6.43
C ALA A 70 -0.74 21.77 5.75
N LEU A 71 -1.31 21.94 4.55
CA LEU A 71 -1.32 23.20 3.82
C LEU A 71 -2.15 24.27 4.54
N GLU A 72 -3.29 23.90 5.10
CA GLU A 72 -4.10 24.83 5.93
C GLU A 72 -3.33 25.26 7.19
N ASN A 73 -2.66 24.32 7.87
CA ASN A 73 -1.81 24.65 9.01
C ASN A 73 -0.63 25.54 8.62
N TYR A 74 -0.02 25.29 7.45
CA TYR A 74 1.05 26.15 6.93
C TYR A 74 0.54 27.57 6.70
N LYS A 75 -0.62 27.73 6.04
CA LYS A 75 -1.23 29.04 5.84
C LYS A 75 -1.53 29.75 7.16
N GLY A 76 -2.05 29.02 8.15
CA GLY A 76 -2.30 29.57 9.49
C GLY A 76 -1.05 30.13 10.16
N ALA A 77 0.12 29.54 9.90
CA ALA A 77 1.40 29.96 10.45
C ALA A 77 2.12 31.01 9.59
N ALA A 78 2.08 30.89 8.27
CA ALA A 78 2.82 31.71 7.30
C ALA A 78 1.99 32.85 6.69
N GLY A 79 0.67 32.84 6.87
CA GLY A 79 -0.27 33.83 6.30
C GLY A 79 -0.71 33.57 4.87
N ALA A 80 -0.02 32.69 4.15
CA ALA A 80 -0.34 32.33 2.75
C ALA A 80 0.09 30.88 2.45
N TYR A 81 -0.46 30.31 1.38
CA TYR A 81 -0.02 29.00 0.90
C TYR A 81 1.36 29.09 0.23
N PRO A 82 2.12 27.95 0.16
CA PRO A 82 3.39 27.93 -0.55
C PRO A 82 3.23 28.37 -2.00
N THR A 83 4.05 29.31 -2.45
CA THR A 83 4.04 29.79 -3.83
C THR A 83 4.77 28.83 -4.77
N HIS A 84 4.34 28.76 -6.01
CA HIS A 84 5.02 28.01 -7.07
C HIS A 84 5.00 28.80 -8.39
N THR A 85 5.86 28.39 -9.32
CA THR A 85 5.90 28.91 -10.69
C THR A 85 5.44 27.85 -11.68
N GLY A 86 4.60 28.23 -12.65
CA GLY A 86 4.06 27.32 -13.67
C GLY A 86 2.68 26.76 -13.34
N ASN A 87 2.33 25.64 -13.98
CA ASN A 87 1.00 25.06 -13.87
C ASN A 87 0.78 24.28 -12.57
N PHE A 88 1.84 23.68 -12.01
CA PHE A 88 1.84 22.94 -10.75
C PHE A 88 3.26 22.82 -10.19
N SER A 89 3.39 22.44 -8.91
CA SER A 89 4.64 22.09 -8.24
C SER A 89 4.58 20.68 -7.69
N THR A 90 5.72 20.00 -7.69
CA THR A 90 5.91 18.73 -6.98
C THR A 90 6.76 18.90 -5.73
N ASN A 91 7.41 20.05 -5.56
CA ASN A 91 8.42 20.31 -4.52
C ASN A 91 7.87 21.07 -3.30
N PHE A 92 6.56 21.08 -3.12
CA PHE A 92 5.90 21.81 -2.03
C PHE A 92 6.14 21.20 -0.64
N TYR A 93 6.59 19.94 -0.57
CA TYR A 93 6.80 19.24 0.69
C TYR A 93 7.86 19.89 1.58
N ALA A 94 8.86 20.54 1.00
CA ALA A 94 9.88 21.25 1.78
C ALA A 94 9.29 22.26 2.76
N ASN A 95 8.14 22.84 2.42
CA ASN A 95 7.41 23.78 3.28
C ASN A 95 6.56 23.08 4.36
N LEU A 96 6.33 21.78 4.24
CA LEU A 96 5.44 21.01 5.11
C LEU A 96 6.17 20.04 6.05
N THR A 97 7.51 19.97 6.00
CA THR A 97 8.32 18.99 6.74
C THR A 97 8.08 18.96 8.25
N ASN A 98 7.74 20.11 8.83
CA ASN A 98 7.44 20.23 10.26
C ASN A 98 5.95 19.99 10.61
N LEU A 99 5.09 19.90 9.61
CA LEU A 99 3.63 19.80 9.78
C LEU A 99 3.10 18.39 9.47
N ILE A 100 3.87 17.60 8.71
CA ILE A 100 3.46 16.28 8.26
C ILE A 100 4.66 15.32 8.32
N SER A 101 4.45 14.14 8.90
CA SER A 101 5.43 13.06 8.87
C SER A 101 5.11 12.12 7.72
N TRP A 102 6.06 11.90 6.81
CA TRP A 102 5.92 11.06 5.63
C TRP A 102 6.90 9.89 5.66
N LYS A 103 6.53 8.77 5.05
CA LYS A 103 7.40 7.61 4.97
C LYS A 103 8.59 7.89 4.07
N THR A 104 9.80 7.54 4.50
CA THR A 104 11.04 7.80 3.76
C THR A 104 11.03 7.21 2.35
N ASN A 105 10.38 6.07 2.14
CA ASN A 105 10.25 5.43 0.82
C ASN A 105 9.26 6.10 -0.14
N GLN A 106 8.48 7.06 0.36
CA GLN A 106 7.55 7.88 -0.43
C GLN A 106 8.06 9.31 -0.62
N ILE A 107 9.32 9.56 -0.29
CA ILE A 107 9.96 10.86 -0.48
C ILE A 107 11.06 10.68 -1.52
N THR A 108 11.12 11.58 -2.50
CA THR A 108 12.18 11.62 -3.51
C THR A 108 12.77 13.03 -3.60
N GLY A 109 14.04 13.11 -4.00
CA GLY A 109 14.76 14.38 -4.08
C GLY A 109 15.52 14.74 -2.81
N THR A 110 16.16 15.91 -2.81
CA THR A 110 17.00 16.40 -1.70
C THR A 110 16.87 17.92 -1.53
N GLY A 111 17.07 18.40 -0.32
CA GLY A 111 17.01 19.84 0.00
C GLY A 111 15.61 20.43 -0.25
N THR A 112 15.54 21.48 -1.03
CA THR A 112 14.28 22.15 -1.39
C THR A 112 13.52 21.45 -2.54
N ASN A 113 14.16 20.52 -3.25
CA ASN A 113 13.58 19.77 -4.35
C ASN A 113 13.08 18.39 -3.86
N VAL A 114 12.23 18.40 -2.85
CA VAL A 114 11.65 17.19 -2.25
C VAL A 114 10.21 17.03 -2.70
N ALA A 115 9.91 15.91 -3.33
CA ALA A 115 8.57 15.55 -3.75
C ALA A 115 8.03 14.36 -2.94
N LEU A 116 6.73 14.39 -2.65
CA LEU A 116 5.99 13.27 -2.07
C LEU A 116 5.50 12.35 -3.17
N LEU A 117 5.74 11.06 -3.03
CA LEU A 117 5.23 10.06 -3.96
C LEU A 117 3.91 9.49 -3.47
N ASP A 118 2.99 9.34 -4.40
CA ASP A 118 1.73 8.65 -4.18
C ASP A 118 1.92 7.11 -4.14
N PRO A 119 0.90 6.32 -3.81
CA PRO A 119 0.98 4.86 -3.78
C PRO A 119 1.28 4.19 -5.12
N TYR A 120 1.22 4.93 -6.22
CA TYR A 120 1.55 4.48 -7.56
C TYR A 120 3.00 4.82 -7.96
N GLY A 121 3.73 5.59 -7.10
CA GLY A 121 5.12 6.00 -7.33
C GLY A 121 5.28 7.30 -8.11
N TYR A 122 4.21 8.05 -8.32
CA TYR A 122 4.26 9.35 -8.97
C TYR A 122 4.23 10.49 -7.94
N PRO A 123 4.91 11.63 -8.22
CA PRO A 123 4.86 12.78 -7.33
C PRO A 123 3.46 13.39 -7.25
N TYR A 124 3.01 13.72 -6.04
CA TYR A 124 1.84 14.56 -5.84
C TYR A 124 2.03 15.91 -6.53
N ARG A 125 0.97 16.44 -7.08
CA ARG A 125 0.91 17.74 -7.72
C ARG A 125 0.26 18.75 -6.78
N TYR A 126 0.76 19.97 -6.83
CA TYR A 126 0.27 21.08 -6.02
C TYR A 126 0.18 22.33 -6.87
N ARG A 127 -0.87 23.11 -6.68
CA ARG A 127 -1.07 24.41 -7.32
C ARG A 127 -1.71 25.38 -6.34
N SER A 128 -1.19 26.59 -6.26
CA SER A 128 -1.77 27.73 -5.55
C SER A 128 -1.41 29.00 -6.30
N PRO A 129 -2.39 29.88 -6.59
CA PRO A 129 -3.81 29.72 -6.34
C PRO A 129 -4.46 28.63 -7.19
N ALA A 130 -5.58 28.10 -6.72
CA ALA A 130 -6.39 27.11 -7.45
C ALA A 130 -6.98 27.73 -8.72
N ARG A 131 -7.19 26.91 -9.75
CA ARG A 131 -7.81 27.38 -11.00
C ARG A 131 -9.32 27.14 -10.99
N SER A 132 -10.05 28.18 -11.42
CA SER A 132 -11.44 28.08 -11.86
C SER A 132 -11.50 28.02 -13.39
N SER A 133 -12.66 27.71 -13.95
CA SER A 133 -12.88 27.70 -15.41
C SER A 133 -12.58 29.03 -16.10
N THR A 134 -12.62 30.14 -15.39
CA THR A 134 -12.46 31.50 -15.90
C THR A 134 -11.32 32.29 -15.27
N SER A 135 -10.88 31.97 -14.07
CA SER A 135 -9.86 32.73 -13.32
C SER A 135 -9.16 31.88 -12.26
N MET A 136 -8.06 32.42 -11.70
CA MET A 136 -7.46 31.93 -10.49
C MET A 136 -8.34 32.26 -9.29
N LEU A 137 -8.54 31.32 -8.40
CA LEU A 137 -9.20 31.53 -7.10
C LEU A 137 -8.14 32.00 -6.11
N GLU A 138 -8.12 33.27 -5.80
CA GLU A 138 -7.18 33.85 -4.81
C GLU A 138 -7.31 33.11 -3.47
N ASP A 139 -6.19 32.95 -2.78
CA ASP A 139 -6.12 32.35 -1.46
C ASP A 139 -6.68 30.92 -1.37
N SER A 140 -6.41 30.13 -2.39
CA SER A 140 -6.82 28.72 -2.49
C SER A 140 -5.71 27.84 -3.04
N PHE A 141 -5.88 26.52 -2.94
CA PHE A 141 -4.94 25.55 -3.50
C PHE A 141 -5.65 24.34 -4.09
N GLU A 142 -4.92 23.57 -4.86
CA GLU A 142 -5.30 22.27 -5.39
C GLU A 142 -4.16 21.28 -5.17
N VAL A 143 -4.51 20.07 -4.75
CA VAL A 143 -3.59 18.93 -4.64
C VAL A 143 -4.19 17.73 -5.36
N TRP A 144 -3.39 17.01 -6.13
CA TRP A 144 -3.85 15.78 -6.77
C TRP A 144 -2.74 14.75 -6.94
N SER A 145 -3.13 13.48 -6.97
CA SER A 145 -2.35 12.35 -7.47
C SER A 145 -2.77 12.09 -8.91
N VAL A 146 -1.82 11.75 -9.75
CA VAL A 146 -2.05 11.42 -11.16
C VAL A 146 -2.55 9.98 -11.37
N GLY A 147 -2.84 9.27 -10.29
CA GLY A 147 -3.40 7.91 -10.35
C GLY A 147 -2.47 6.88 -10.97
N ALA A 148 -3.07 5.75 -11.38
CA ALA A 148 -2.32 4.60 -11.86
C ALA A 148 -1.71 4.79 -13.26
N ASN A 149 -2.26 5.69 -14.08
CA ASN A 149 -1.79 5.94 -15.45
C ASN A 149 -0.58 6.91 -15.49
N GLY A 150 -0.29 7.63 -14.40
CA GLY A 150 0.80 8.59 -14.28
C GLY A 150 0.63 9.86 -15.12
N ARG A 151 -0.58 10.17 -15.57
CA ARG A 151 -0.90 11.31 -16.45
C ARG A 151 -2.10 12.05 -15.90
N SER A 152 -2.09 13.37 -16.08
CA SER A 152 -3.20 14.24 -15.68
C SER A 152 -3.38 15.36 -16.67
N ASP A 153 -4.62 15.63 -17.06
CA ASP A 153 -4.96 16.80 -17.88
C ASP A 153 -4.83 18.10 -17.07
N PHE A 154 -4.92 18.02 -15.74
CA PHE A 154 -4.68 19.16 -14.86
C PHE A 154 -3.23 19.66 -14.88
N ASP A 155 -2.26 18.83 -15.27
CA ASP A 155 -0.86 19.23 -15.44
C ASP A 155 -0.70 20.30 -16.54
N SER A 156 -1.55 20.28 -17.55
CA SER A 156 -1.62 21.33 -18.61
C SER A 156 -2.41 22.58 -18.20
N GLY A 157 -2.95 22.60 -16.98
CA GLY A 157 -3.77 23.68 -16.46
C GLY A 157 -5.26 23.56 -16.81
N ALA A 158 -5.73 22.40 -17.27
CA ALA A 158 -7.15 22.14 -17.42
C ALA A 158 -7.88 22.25 -16.07
N THR A 159 -9.13 22.69 -16.10
CA THR A 159 -10.02 22.79 -14.93
C THR A 159 -10.98 21.62 -14.83
N ASN A 160 -11.17 20.89 -15.92
CA ASN A 160 -12.04 19.73 -15.99
C ASN A 160 -11.22 18.48 -16.29
N ALA A 161 -11.64 17.35 -15.71
CA ALA A 161 -11.03 16.06 -16.00
C ALA A 161 -11.28 15.67 -17.46
N GLY A 162 -10.19 15.44 -18.20
CA GLY A 162 -10.21 14.79 -19.51
C GLY A 162 -9.99 13.29 -19.37
N THR A 163 -9.65 12.62 -20.46
CA THR A 163 -9.45 11.16 -20.50
C THR A 163 -8.25 10.69 -19.66
N ASN A 164 -7.21 11.54 -19.50
CA ASN A 164 -6.03 11.20 -18.70
C ASN A 164 -6.25 11.38 -17.21
N SER A 165 -7.27 12.12 -16.79
CA SER A 165 -7.55 12.43 -15.37
C SER A 165 -8.69 11.61 -14.76
N LEU A 166 -9.14 10.55 -15.42
CA LEU A 166 -10.25 9.71 -14.93
C LEU A 166 -9.90 8.91 -13.67
N ASP A 167 -8.64 8.60 -13.47
CA ASP A 167 -8.14 7.90 -12.29
C ASP A 167 -7.43 8.84 -11.30
N ASP A 168 -7.35 10.13 -11.58
CA ASP A 168 -6.80 11.13 -10.68
C ASP A 168 -7.58 11.18 -9.35
N ILE A 169 -6.86 11.51 -8.31
CA ILE A 169 -7.40 11.71 -6.96
C ILE A 169 -7.11 13.14 -6.56
N THR A 170 -8.16 13.94 -6.43
CA THR A 170 -8.07 15.38 -6.26
C THR A 170 -8.56 15.84 -4.90
N SER A 171 -8.12 17.01 -4.44
CA SER A 171 -8.55 17.62 -3.18
C SER A 171 -9.97 18.21 -3.25
N TRP A 172 -10.51 18.39 -4.44
CA TRP A 172 -11.81 19.06 -4.68
C TRP A 172 -12.94 18.12 -5.14
N GLN A 173 -12.72 16.80 -5.11
CA GLN A 173 -13.75 15.77 -5.40
C GLN A 173 -14.32 15.12 -4.14
#